data_976aa8b8fd8046d187eaaa14268d9901
#
_entry.id   976aa8b8fd8046d187eaaa14268d9901
#
_cell.length_a   1.000
_cell.length_b   1.000
_cell.length_c   1.000
_cell.angle_alpha   90.00
_cell.angle_beta   90.00
_cell.angle_gamma   90.00
#
_symmetry.space_group_name_H-M   'P 1'
#
loop_
_entity.id
_entity.type
_entity.pdbx_description
1 polymer ?
#
loop_
_entity_poly.entity_id
_entity_poly.type
_entity_poly.pdbx_seq_one_letter_code
_entity_poly.pdbx_strand_id
1 'polypeptide(L)'
;MARIGLGDGWKCAFANDFDPVKAATYRANFSDAADHFHERDVWTLSPDDLPGRADLAWASSPCQDFSLAGARAGLTGGRSSAFFGFWRLMEALDDAGRAPRLMVVENVTGLLTSNGGADFAALGTALAVRGYRFGALEIDAATVLPQSRPRVFVVAARDAPANLIGESTFHTRAVRVAHAGLPDAVAAHWIWWRLASPPARNTDLAALLEPDDAVIWHSAAKTQRLIELMTPLHRARLETRSSRAVGAVFRRTRIENGRSIQRAEVRFDGLAGCLRTPRGGSSRQAIVVVEGGQVRSRLLTPREAARLMGLPDSYRLPATPTAALHVAGDGVAVPVVRWLARELLEPLLNPAAAMAAE
;
A
#
# COMPACT_ATOMS: atom_id res chain seq x y z
N MET A 1 -0.28 5.08 -8.58
CA MET A 1 0.21 3.68 -8.64
C MET A 1 -0.94 2.68 -8.86
N ALA A 2 -2.10 2.82 -8.21
CA ALA A 2 -3.23 1.92 -8.47
C ALA A 2 -3.59 1.86 -9.97
N ARG A 3 -3.70 3.00 -10.66
CA ARG A 3 -3.95 3.06 -12.10
C ARG A 3 -2.94 2.24 -12.93
N ILE A 4 -1.62 2.35 -12.64
CA ILE A 4 -0.60 1.55 -13.32
C ILE A 4 -0.81 0.04 -13.06
N GLY A 5 -1.13 -0.30 -11.81
CA GLY A 5 -1.40 -1.67 -11.43
C GLY A 5 -2.63 -2.25 -12.12
N LEU A 6 -3.72 -1.51 -12.20
CA LEU A 6 -4.91 -1.90 -12.96
C LEU A 6 -4.59 -2.13 -14.45
N GLY A 7 -3.78 -1.24 -15.06
CA GLY A 7 -3.28 -1.38 -16.42
C GLY A 7 -4.26 -0.96 -17.49
N ASP A 8 -3.89 -1.24 -18.77
CA ASP A 8 -4.53 -0.68 -19.95
C ASP A 8 -5.97 -1.20 -20.21
N GLY A 9 -6.34 -2.33 -19.60
CA GLY A 9 -7.72 -2.83 -19.63
C GLY A 9 -8.72 -1.98 -18.83
N TRP A 10 -8.22 -1.00 -18.06
CA TRP A 10 -9.04 -0.13 -17.22
C TRP A 10 -8.93 1.33 -17.67
N LYS A 11 -10.07 1.94 -17.99
CA LYS A 11 -10.14 3.37 -18.27
C LYS A 11 -10.28 4.15 -16.96
N CYS A 12 -9.38 5.09 -16.72
CA CYS A 12 -9.50 6.02 -15.60
C CYS A 12 -10.53 7.11 -15.96
N ALA A 13 -11.69 7.06 -15.33
CA ALA A 13 -12.75 8.04 -15.54
C ALA A 13 -12.63 9.26 -14.59
N PHE A 14 -12.06 9.04 -13.41
CA PHE A 14 -11.85 10.07 -12.41
C PHE A 14 -10.67 9.70 -11.50
N ALA A 15 -9.84 10.68 -11.15
CA ALA A 15 -8.77 10.53 -10.17
C ALA A 15 -8.62 11.83 -9.36
N ASN A 16 -8.30 11.69 -8.07
CA ASN A 16 -8.17 12.81 -7.17
C ASN A 16 -7.01 12.64 -6.20
N ASP A 17 -6.28 13.71 -5.96
CA ASP A 17 -5.36 13.89 -4.82
C ASP A 17 -5.28 15.40 -4.52
N PHE A 18 -5.12 15.75 -3.25
CA PHE A 18 -4.97 17.16 -2.86
C PHE A 18 -3.50 17.60 -2.73
N ASP A 19 -2.56 16.64 -2.69
CA ASP A 19 -1.13 16.92 -2.56
C ASP A 19 -0.56 17.41 -3.91
N PRO A 20 -0.03 18.64 -3.99
CA PRO A 20 0.45 19.20 -5.26
C PRO A 20 1.64 18.43 -5.84
N VAL A 21 2.48 17.82 -5.02
CA VAL A 21 3.63 17.01 -5.50
C VAL A 21 3.13 15.72 -6.14
N LYS A 22 2.15 15.06 -5.52
CA LYS A 22 1.53 13.85 -6.10
C LYS A 22 0.76 14.20 -7.36
N ALA A 23 0.05 15.32 -7.37
CA ALA A 23 -0.68 15.84 -8.53
C ALA A 23 0.25 16.12 -9.72
N ALA A 24 1.33 16.85 -9.49
CA ALA A 24 2.35 17.09 -10.52
C ALA A 24 2.98 15.80 -11.03
N THR A 25 3.25 14.85 -10.12
CA THR A 25 3.79 13.54 -10.49
C THR A 25 2.79 12.73 -11.32
N TYR A 26 1.50 12.78 -11.00
CA TYR A 26 0.45 12.12 -11.78
C TYR A 26 0.40 12.68 -13.19
N ARG A 27 0.31 14.00 -13.34
CA ARG A 27 0.28 14.69 -14.64
C ARG A 27 1.53 14.42 -15.49
N ALA A 28 2.70 14.29 -14.85
CA ALA A 28 3.94 13.99 -15.56
C ALA A 28 3.97 12.57 -16.16
N ASN A 29 3.18 11.63 -15.61
CA ASN A 29 3.20 10.23 -16.01
C ASN A 29 1.98 9.79 -16.83
N PHE A 30 0.92 10.61 -16.89
CA PHE A 30 -0.30 10.29 -17.63
C PHE A 30 -0.67 11.45 -18.54
N SER A 31 -0.54 11.26 -19.86
CA SER A 31 -0.81 12.29 -20.86
C SER A 31 -2.28 12.73 -20.92
N ASP A 32 -3.19 11.84 -20.50
CA ASP A 32 -4.63 12.05 -20.40
C ASP A 32 -5.09 12.58 -19.01
N ALA A 33 -4.15 12.98 -18.16
CA ALA A 33 -4.48 13.45 -16.81
C ALA A 33 -5.40 14.68 -16.81
N ALA A 34 -5.31 15.53 -17.82
CA ALA A 34 -6.16 16.72 -17.93
C ALA A 34 -7.66 16.39 -18.04
N ASP A 35 -7.99 15.20 -18.54
CA ASP A 35 -9.37 14.80 -18.79
C ASP A 35 -10.10 14.29 -17.54
N HIS A 36 -9.37 13.88 -16.48
CA HIS A 36 -9.98 13.15 -15.37
C HIS A 36 -9.30 13.38 -14.00
N PHE A 37 -8.14 14.08 -13.94
CA PHE A 37 -7.44 14.28 -12.66
C PHE A 37 -7.76 15.62 -12.02
N HIS A 38 -8.22 15.58 -10.78
CA HIS A 38 -8.61 16.74 -9.99
C HIS A 38 -7.68 16.90 -8.77
N GLU A 39 -6.92 18.01 -8.76
CA GLU A 39 -6.13 18.42 -7.60
C GLU A 39 -7.00 19.21 -6.63
N ARG A 40 -7.75 18.48 -5.80
CA ARG A 40 -8.72 19.06 -4.87
C ARG A 40 -8.81 18.22 -3.59
N ASP A 41 -9.19 18.85 -2.49
CA ASP A 41 -9.62 18.11 -1.31
C ASP A 41 -10.89 17.31 -1.63
N VAL A 42 -10.92 16.03 -1.31
CA VAL A 42 -12.06 15.14 -1.54
C VAL A 42 -13.37 15.66 -0.91
N TRP A 43 -13.26 16.45 0.16
CA TRP A 43 -14.40 17.08 0.80
C TRP A 43 -15.04 18.22 -0.02
N THR A 44 -14.31 18.79 -0.98
CA THR A 44 -14.82 19.84 -1.88
C THR A 44 -15.42 19.29 -3.16
N LEU A 45 -15.34 17.98 -3.38
CA LEU A 45 -15.92 17.30 -4.53
C LEU A 45 -17.42 17.08 -4.33
N SER A 46 -18.17 17.06 -5.44
CA SER A 46 -19.57 16.71 -5.49
C SER A 46 -19.79 15.48 -6.39
N PRO A 47 -20.94 14.78 -6.35
CA PRO A 47 -21.26 13.71 -7.28
C PRO A 47 -21.25 14.14 -8.75
N ASP A 48 -21.43 15.43 -9.03
CA ASP A 48 -21.43 15.98 -10.39
C ASP A 48 -20.02 16.10 -10.97
N ASP A 49 -19.00 16.15 -10.11
CA ASP A 49 -17.60 16.09 -10.53
C ASP A 49 -17.21 14.66 -11.05
N LEU A 50 -18.00 13.64 -10.73
CA LEU A 50 -17.72 12.24 -11.08
C LEU A 50 -18.56 11.83 -12.31
N PRO A 51 -17.93 11.42 -13.44
CA PRO A 51 -18.64 11.14 -14.67
C PRO A 51 -19.34 9.77 -14.65
N GLY A 52 -20.57 9.71 -15.13
CA GLY A 52 -21.31 8.48 -15.40
C GLY A 52 -21.40 7.52 -14.22
N ARG A 53 -21.33 6.23 -14.49
CA ARG A 53 -21.26 5.13 -13.52
C ARG A 53 -19.95 4.37 -13.71
N ALA A 54 -19.11 4.31 -12.69
CA ALA A 54 -17.88 3.55 -12.72
C ALA A 54 -18.11 2.07 -12.40
N ASP A 55 -17.30 1.18 -12.97
CA ASP A 55 -17.26 -0.23 -12.56
C ASP A 55 -16.53 -0.40 -11.23
N LEU A 56 -15.48 0.38 -11.00
CA LEU A 56 -14.63 0.32 -9.80
C LEU A 56 -14.43 1.69 -9.19
N ALA A 57 -14.63 1.81 -7.87
CA ALA A 57 -14.09 2.90 -7.07
C ALA A 57 -12.95 2.38 -6.18
N TRP A 58 -11.83 3.08 -6.20
CA TRP A 58 -10.62 2.74 -5.44
C TRP A 58 -10.24 3.85 -4.46
N ALA A 59 -10.12 3.53 -3.17
CA ALA A 59 -9.63 4.45 -2.15
C ALA A 59 -8.37 3.89 -1.47
N SER A 60 -7.33 4.72 -1.36
CA SER A 60 -6.12 4.48 -0.56
C SER A 60 -5.94 5.65 0.40
N SER A 61 -6.79 5.72 1.42
CA SER A 61 -6.79 6.80 2.40
C SER A 61 -5.78 6.55 3.54
N PRO A 62 -5.20 7.60 4.17
CA PRO A 62 -4.35 7.44 5.35
C PRO A 62 -5.06 6.72 6.50
N CYS A 63 -4.33 5.86 7.23
CA CYS A 63 -4.89 5.03 8.30
C CYS A 63 -5.40 5.79 9.53
N GLN A 64 -4.97 7.04 9.71
CA GLN A 64 -5.38 7.89 10.85
C GLN A 64 -6.83 8.36 10.73
N ASP A 65 -7.49 8.03 9.65
CA ASP A 65 -8.70 8.65 9.15
C ASP A 65 -9.98 7.84 9.43
N PHE A 66 -9.91 6.66 10.01
CA PHE A 66 -11.09 5.84 10.32
C PHE A 66 -11.70 6.09 11.72
N SER A 67 -11.15 7.03 12.50
CA SER A 67 -11.68 7.35 13.83
C SER A 67 -13.10 7.93 13.73
N LEU A 68 -14.09 7.20 14.25
CA LEU A 68 -15.49 7.64 14.37
C LEU A 68 -15.66 8.95 15.14
N ALA A 69 -14.71 9.34 16.00
CA ALA A 69 -14.70 10.62 16.68
C ALA A 69 -14.63 11.81 15.69
N GLY A 70 -13.94 11.65 14.55
CA GLY A 70 -13.90 12.66 13.49
C GLY A 70 -15.19 12.79 12.71
N ALA A 71 -15.94 11.71 12.50
CA ALA A 71 -17.19 11.72 11.74
C ALA A 71 -18.33 12.52 12.45
N ARG A 72 -18.29 12.61 13.80
CA ARG A 72 -19.25 13.38 14.59
C ARG A 72 -18.91 14.86 14.73
N ALA A 73 -17.65 15.26 14.44
CA ALA A 73 -17.20 16.63 14.57
C ALA A 73 -17.54 17.51 13.36
N GLY A 74 -18.07 16.95 12.29
CA GLY A 74 -18.42 17.68 11.05
C GLY A 74 -17.22 18.39 10.42
N LEU A 75 -17.47 19.40 9.63
CA LEU A 75 -16.48 20.22 8.92
C LEU A 75 -15.51 21.01 9.86
N THR A 76 -15.77 21.03 11.17
CA THR A 76 -14.97 21.77 12.16
C THR A 76 -13.93 20.92 12.90
N GLY A 77 -14.04 19.60 12.84
CA GLY A 77 -13.04 18.68 13.38
C GLY A 77 -11.93 18.47 12.38
N GLY A 78 -10.73 19.00 12.65
CA GLY A 78 -9.62 19.04 11.70
C GLY A 78 -9.36 17.72 10.99
N ARG A 79 -9.21 17.75 9.66
CA ARG A 79 -8.79 16.72 8.71
C ARG A 79 -9.26 15.29 9.03
N SER A 80 -10.46 15.14 9.50
CA SER A 80 -11.03 13.84 9.76
C SER A 80 -11.42 13.22 8.43
N SER A 81 -10.50 12.36 8.00
CA SER A 81 -10.78 11.23 7.18
C SER A 81 -11.11 11.50 5.72
N ALA A 82 -10.08 11.47 4.88
CA ALA A 82 -10.24 11.37 3.43
C ALA A 82 -11.17 10.18 3.05
N PHE A 83 -11.21 9.13 3.88
CA PHE A 83 -12.15 8.03 3.70
C PHE A 83 -13.61 8.48 3.79
N PHE A 84 -14.00 9.29 4.78
CA PHE A 84 -15.40 9.74 4.88
C PHE A 84 -15.78 10.75 3.79
N GLY A 85 -14.81 11.55 3.31
CA GLY A 85 -15.00 12.37 2.12
C GLY A 85 -15.28 11.51 0.87
N PHE A 86 -14.50 10.45 0.66
CA PHE A 86 -14.74 9.45 -0.39
C PHE A 86 -16.10 8.76 -0.18
N TRP A 87 -16.38 8.29 1.04
CA TRP A 87 -17.61 7.55 1.33
C TRP A 87 -18.87 8.38 1.07
N ARG A 88 -18.88 9.64 1.49
CA ARG A 88 -19.98 10.58 1.18
C ARG A 88 -20.28 10.67 -0.32
N LEU A 89 -19.23 10.67 -1.16
CA LEU A 89 -19.41 10.65 -2.61
C LEU A 89 -20.03 9.33 -3.06
N MET A 90 -19.59 8.20 -2.51
CA MET A 90 -20.15 6.88 -2.85
C MET A 90 -21.62 6.75 -2.45
N GLU A 91 -22.01 7.29 -1.28
CA GLU A 91 -23.40 7.35 -0.84
C GLU A 91 -24.25 8.19 -1.81
N ALA A 92 -23.79 9.39 -2.16
CA ALA A 92 -24.50 10.26 -3.08
C ALA A 92 -24.62 9.65 -4.51
N LEU A 93 -23.59 8.93 -4.98
CA LEU A 93 -23.69 8.19 -6.24
C LEU A 93 -24.68 7.03 -6.14
N ASP A 94 -24.76 6.35 -5.00
CA ASP A 94 -25.75 5.28 -4.79
C ASP A 94 -27.18 5.82 -4.79
N ASP A 95 -27.42 6.91 -4.06
CA ASP A 95 -28.72 7.60 -4.04
C ASP A 95 -29.15 8.08 -5.45
N ALA A 96 -28.19 8.41 -6.31
CA ALA A 96 -28.42 8.77 -7.71
C ALA A 96 -28.50 7.55 -8.68
N GLY A 97 -28.47 6.31 -8.18
CA GLY A 97 -28.47 5.10 -9.02
C GLY A 97 -27.16 4.87 -9.80
N ARG A 98 -26.08 5.56 -9.42
CA ARG A 98 -24.77 5.56 -10.09
C ARG A 98 -23.68 4.86 -9.29
N ALA A 99 -24.04 4.09 -8.26
CA ALA A 99 -23.07 3.37 -7.44
C ALA A 99 -22.13 2.49 -8.27
N PRO A 100 -20.82 2.45 -7.96
CA PRO A 100 -19.89 1.56 -8.64
C PRO A 100 -20.26 0.09 -8.37
N ARG A 101 -19.94 -0.80 -9.31
CA ARG A 101 -20.15 -2.24 -9.14
C ARG A 101 -19.23 -2.83 -8.09
N LEU A 102 -17.99 -2.35 -8.06
CA LEU A 102 -16.94 -2.78 -7.13
C LEU A 102 -16.38 -1.57 -6.37
N MET A 103 -15.96 -1.82 -5.13
CA MET A 103 -15.13 -0.90 -4.36
C MET A 103 -13.91 -1.63 -3.81
N VAL A 104 -12.77 -0.95 -3.81
CA VAL A 104 -11.55 -1.41 -3.13
C VAL A 104 -11.10 -0.31 -2.18
N VAL A 105 -10.97 -0.66 -0.90
CA VAL A 105 -10.34 0.19 0.11
C VAL A 105 -9.02 -0.44 0.51
N GLU A 106 -7.91 0.21 0.15
CA GLU A 106 -6.55 -0.21 0.52
C GLU A 106 -6.08 0.56 1.73
N ASN A 107 -5.51 -0.16 2.71
CA ASN A 107 -4.98 0.46 3.92
C ASN A 107 -3.86 -0.37 4.55
N VAL A 108 -3.22 0.17 5.60
CA VAL A 108 -2.30 -0.60 6.44
C VAL A 108 -3.05 -1.65 7.26
N THR A 109 -2.35 -2.71 7.67
CA THR A 109 -2.93 -3.81 8.47
C THR A 109 -3.49 -3.35 9.82
N GLY A 110 -3.02 -2.20 10.31
CA GLY A 110 -3.55 -1.57 11.53
C GLY A 110 -5.05 -1.25 11.48
N LEU A 111 -5.64 -1.09 10.31
CA LEU A 111 -7.09 -0.90 10.14
C LEU A 111 -7.89 -2.04 10.79
N LEU A 112 -7.40 -3.29 10.70
CA LEU A 112 -8.10 -4.46 11.26
C LEU A 112 -8.21 -4.43 12.78
N THR A 113 -7.33 -3.69 13.48
CA THR A 113 -7.23 -3.67 14.94
C THR A 113 -7.40 -2.28 15.54
N SER A 114 -7.51 -1.25 14.71
CA SER A 114 -7.67 0.14 15.15
C SER A 114 -8.91 0.30 16.02
N ASN A 115 -8.79 1.02 17.13
CA ASN A 115 -9.85 1.21 18.11
C ASN A 115 -10.53 -0.11 18.57
N GLY A 116 -9.71 -1.17 18.77
CA GLY A 116 -10.23 -2.49 19.14
C GLY A 116 -11.06 -3.17 18.04
N GLY A 117 -10.84 -2.81 16.76
CA GLY A 117 -11.59 -3.33 15.60
C GLY A 117 -12.80 -2.47 15.20
N ALA A 118 -13.14 -1.44 15.98
CA ALA A 118 -14.32 -0.60 15.72
C ALA A 118 -14.24 0.14 14.38
N ASP A 119 -13.05 0.55 13.95
CA ASP A 119 -12.87 1.25 12.68
C ASP A 119 -13.15 0.32 11.49
N PHE A 120 -12.68 -0.93 11.57
CA PHE A 120 -12.98 -1.94 10.56
C PHE A 120 -14.47 -2.31 10.52
N ALA A 121 -15.10 -2.46 11.69
CA ALA A 121 -16.54 -2.71 11.80
C ALA A 121 -17.37 -1.54 11.21
N ALA A 122 -16.95 -0.28 11.42
CA ALA A 122 -17.59 0.88 10.83
C ALA A 122 -17.52 0.89 9.29
N LEU A 123 -16.34 0.55 8.72
CA LEU A 123 -16.19 0.36 7.28
C LEU A 123 -17.12 -0.72 6.75
N GLY A 124 -17.15 -1.89 7.41
CA GLY A 124 -18.03 -3.00 7.06
C GLY A 124 -19.50 -2.61 7.12
N THR A 125 -19.91 -1.88 8.16
CA THR A 125 -21.27 -1.38 8.33
C THR A 125 -21.67 -0.44 7.18
N ALA A 126 -20.77 0.51 6.84
CA ALA A 126 -21.00 1.44 5.73
C ALA A 126 -21.28 0.69 4.42
N LEU A 127 -20.46 -0.32 4.10
CA LEU A 127 -20.62 -1.14 2.89
C LEU A 127 -21.93 -1.96 2.93
N ALA A 128 -22.21 -2.64 4.06
CA ALA A 128 -23.36 -3.52 4.22
C ALA A 128 -24.69 -2.74 4.09
N VAL A 129 -24.80 -1.57 4.72
CA VAL A 129 -26.01 -0.72 4.65
C VAL A 129 -26.35 -0.30 3.21
N ARG A 130 -25.34 -0.16 2.36
CA ARG A 130 -25.52 0.16 0.93
C ARG A 130 -25.63 -1.07 0.03
N GLY A 131 -25.84 -2.26 0.62
CA GLY A 131 -26.09 -3.50 -0.11
C GLY A 131 -24.85 -4.13 -0.76
N TYR A 132 -23.65 -3.73 -0.35
CA TYR A 132 -22.43 -4.42 -0.77
C TYR A 132 -22.16 -5.64 0.10
N ARG A 133 -21.74 -6.71 -0.54
CA ARG A 133 -21.03 -7.81 0.12
C ARG A 133 -19.54 -7.48 0.08
N PHE A 134 -18.81 -7.81 1.11
CA PHE A 134 -17.39 -7.44 1.21
C PHE A 134 -16.55 -8.49 1.92
N GLY A 135 -15.25 -8.44 1.68
CA GLY A 135 -14.26 -9.25 2.38
C GLY A 135 -12.90 -8.56 2.36
N ALA A 136 -12.02 -8.96 3.27
CA ALA A 136 -10.68 -8.39 3.38
C ALA A 136 -9.61 -9.44 3.07
N LEU A 137 -8.55 -9.00 2.40
CA LEU A 137 -7.36 -9.76 2.06
C LEU A 137 -6.15 -9.01 2.63
N GLU A 138 -5.34 -9.66 3.45
CA GLU A 138 -4.06 -9.11 3.91
C GLU A 138 -2.94 -9.66 3.02
N ILE A 139 -2.36 -8.78 2.20
CA ILE A 139 -1.37 -9.12 1.19
C ILE A 139 -0.05 -8.43 1.52
N ASP A 140 1.03 -9.19 1.72
CA ASP A 140 2.37 -8.61 1.78
C ASP A 140 2.95 -8.52 0.37
N ALA A 141 3.41 -7.34 -0.03
CA ALA A 141 4.07 -7.14 -1.32
C ALA A 141 5.30 -8.06 -1.50
N ALA A 142 5.86 -8.61 -0.42
CA ALA A 142 6.93 -9.59 -0.45
C ALA A 142 6.59 -10.84 -1.28
N THR A 143 5.33 -11.12 -1.53
CA THR A 143 4.88 -12.20 -2.41
C THR A 143 5.27 -11.97 -3.88
N VAL A 144 5.36 -10.73 -4.33
CA VAL A 144 5.60 -10.35 -5.73
C VAL A 144 6.76 -9.36 -5.93
N LEU A 145 7.22 -8.69 -4.87
CA LEU A 145 8.30 -7.70 -4.88
C LEU A 145 9.28 -7.95 -3.72
N PRO A 146 10.54 -7.56 -3.84
CA PRO A 146 11.50 -7.71 -2.74
C PRO A 146 11.32 -6.62 -1.66
N GLN A 147 10.09 -6.40 -1.22
CA GLN A 147 9.72 -5.45 -0.16
C GLN A 147 8.68 -6.06 0.78
N SER A 148 8.99 -6.16 2.07
CA SER A 148 7.99 -6.50 3.08
C SER A 148 7.08 -5.29 3.32
N ARG A 149 5.87 -5.35 2.76
CA ARG A 149 4.85 -4.28 2.81
C ARG A 149 3.46 -4.90 2.92
N PRO A 150 3.06 -5.37 4.11
CA PRO A 150 1.71 -5.89 4.31
C PRO A 150 0.67 -4.76 4.21
N ARG A 151 -0.42 -5.04 3.49
CA ARG A 151 -1.57 -4.16 3.31
C ARG A 151 -2.87 -4.95 3.36
N VAL A 152 -3.92 -4.29 3.79
CA VAL A 152 -5.28 -4.82 3.73
C VAL A 152 -5.99 -4.23 2.52
N PHE A 153 -6.60 -5.11 1.74
CA PHE A 153 -7.49 -4.76 0.64
C PHE A 153 -8.90 -5.22 1.01
N VAL A 154 -9.78 -4.28 1.31
CA VAL A 154 -11.20 -4.57 1.49
C VAL A 154 -11.84 -4.46 0.11
N VAL A 155 -12.28 -5.59 -0.42
CA VAL A 155 -12.95 -5.66 -1.72
C VAL A 155 -14.44 -5.84 -1.47
N ALA A 156 -15.25 -4.95 -2.05
CA ALA A 156 -16.69 -4.98 -1.95
C ALA A 156 -17.33 -5.04 -3.34
N ALA A 157 -18.35 -5.86 -3.47
CA ALA A 157 -19.09 -6.08 -4.71
C ALA A 157 -20.60 -6.19 -4.42
N ARG A 158 -21.43 -5.79 -5.37
CA ARG A 158 -22.88 -6.01 -5.27
C ARG A 158 -23.25 -7.46 -5.58
N ASP A 159 -22.54 -8.06 -6.52
CA ASP A 159 -22.68 -9.46 -6.90
C ASP A 159 -21.36 -10.20 -6.71
N ALA A 160 -21.46 -11.46 -6.28
CA ALA A 160 -20.28 -12.30 -6.05
C ALA A 160 -20.52 -13.70 -6.61
N PRO A 161 -19.95 -14.05 -7.76
CA PRO A 161 -20.01 -15.38 -8.34
C PRO A 161 -19.43 -16.44 -7.38
N ALA A 162 -20.06 -17.61 -7.32
CA ALA A 162 -19.70 -18.67 -6.37
C ALA A 162 -18.26 -19.17 -6.52
N ASN A 163 -17.72 -19.18 -7.74
CA ASN A 163 -16.34 -19.58 -8.03
C ASN A 163 -15.29 -18.63 -7.47
N LEU A 164 -15.65 -17.39 -7.14
CA LEU A 164 -14.76 -16.41 -6.49
C LEU A 164 -14.90 -16.39 -4.96
N ILE A 165 -15.72 -17.28 -4.40
CA ILE A 165 -15.90 -17.41 -2.95
C ILE A 165 -15.19 -18.67 -2.46
N GLY A 166 -14.36 -18.53 -1.43
CA GLY A 166 -13.66 -19.65 -0.82
C GLY A 166 -12.41 -19.22 -0.06
N GLU A 167 -11.67 -20.20 0.43
CA GLU A 167 -10.47 -19.97 1.22
C GLU A 167 -9.32 -19.37 0.39
N SER A 168 -8.53 -18.56 1.07
CA SER A 168 -7.30 -17.95 0.53
C SER A 168 -6.24 -17.85 1.62
N THR A 169 -4.97 -17.97 1.25
CA THR A 169 -3.82 -17.73 2.14
C THR A 169 -3.77 -16.29 2.67
N PHE A 170 -4.49 -15.37 2.05
CA PHE A 170 -4.59 -13.96 2.43
C PHE A 170 -5.66 -13.69 3.49
N HIS A 171 -6.44 -14.72 3.89
CA HIS A 171 -7.29 -14.70 5.07
C HIS A 171 -6.45 -15.00 6.32
N THR A 172 -5.55 -14.09 6.62
CA THR A 172 -4.64 -14.22 7.76
C THR A 172 -5.40 -14.29 9.09
N ARG A 173 -4.68 -14.64 10.17
CA ARG A 173 -5.27 -14.61 11.51
C ARG A 173 -5.86 -13.23 11.84
N ALA A 174 -5.20 -12.14 11.43
CA ALA A 174 -5.70 -10.79 11.69
C ALA A 174 -7.04 -10.52 10.98
N VAL A 175 -7.18 -10.94 9.72
CA VAL A 175 -8.44 -10.85 8.96
C VAL A 175 -9.54 -11.69 9.62
N ARG A 176 -9.24 -12.93 10.04
CA ARG A 176 -10.23 -13.80 10.72
C ARG A 176 -10.68 -13.23 12.06
N VAL A 177 -9.77 -12.64 12.84
CA VAL A 177 -10.10 -11.98 14.11
C VAL A 177 -10.98 -10.75 13.86
N ALA A 178 -10.63 -9.93 12.85
CA ALA A 178 -11.42 -8.76 12.50
C ALA A 178 -12.84 -9.15 12.04
N HIS A 179 -12.98 -10.21 11.22
CA HIS A 179 -14.29 -10.75 10.84
C HIS A 179 -15.09 -11.21 12.06
N ALA A 180 -14.49 -11.96 12.98
CA ALA A 180 -15.17 -12.45 14.18
C ALA A 180 -15.62 -11.33 15.14
N GLY A 181 -15.04 -10.13 15.00
CA GLY A 181 -15.44 -8.93 15.75
C GLY A 181 -16.52 -8.09 15.09
N LEU A 182 -17.02 -8.48 13.91
CA LEU A 182 -18.10 -7.75 13.24
C LEU A 182 -19.46 -8.02 13.93
N PRO A 183 -20.35 -7.02 13.97
CA PRO A 183 -21.76 -7.27 14.32
C PRO A 183 -22.40 -8.29 13.37
N ASP A 184 -23.30 -9.14 13.86
CA ASP A 184 -23.93 -10.22 13.08
C ASP A 184 -24.57 -9.72 11.77
N ALA A 185 -25.28 -8.60 11.82
CA ALA A 185 -25.88 -7.99 10.64
C ALA A 185 -24.85 -7.57 9.58
N VAL A 186 -23.65 -7.20 9.98
CA VAL A 186 -22.54 -6.84 9.08
C VAL A 186 -21.83 -8.10 8.59
N ALA A 187 -21.60 -9.06 9.48
CA ALA A 187 -20.97 -10.34 9.16
C ALA A 187 -21.77 -11.14 8.12
N ALA A 188 -23.12 -10.98 8.08
CA ALA A 188 -23.98 -11.57 7.06
C ALA A 188 -23.66 -11.10 5.62
N HIS A 189 -23.00 -9.96 5.48
CA HIS A 189 -22.53 -9.43 4.18
C HIS A 189 -21.10 -9.83 3.84
N TRP A 190 -20.42 -10.59 4.72
CA TRP A 190 -19.04 -10.98 4.52
C TRP A 190 -18.88 -11.99 3.39
N ILE A 191 -17.77 -11.86 2.64
CA ILE A 191 -17.31 -12.84 1.65
C ILE A 191 -15.86 -13.23 1.95
N TRP A 192 -15.62 -14.51 1.94
CA TRP A 192 -14.28 -15.06 1.86
C TRP A 192 -13.85 -15.12 0.39
N TRP A 193 -13.13 -14.09 -0.08
CA TRP A 193 -12.69 -14.03 -1.46
C TRP A 193 -11.68 -15.12 -1.77
N ARG A 194 -11.99 -15.96 -2.75
CA ARG A 194 -11.03 -16.93 -3.27
C ARG A 194 -10.01 -16.17 -4.11
N LEU A 195 -8.75 -16.13 -3.65
CA LEU A 195 -7.65 -15.54 -4.36
C LEU A 195 -6.48 -16.52 -4.32
N ALA A 196 -6.04 -17.01 -5.50
CA ALA A 196 -4.90 -17.90 -5.63
C ALA A 196 -3.61 -17.18 -5.19
N SER A 197 -2.63 -17.92 -4.73
CA SER A 197 -1.31 -17.33 -4.47
C SER A 197 -0.63 -16.96 -5.79
N PRO A 198 0.05 -15.79 -5.88
CA PRO A 198 0.82 -15.45 -7.06
C PRO A 198 2.00 -16.44 -7.24
N PRO A 199 2.56 -16.54 -8.44
CA PRO A 199 3.83 -17.24 -8.64
C PRO A 199 4.90 -16.73 -7.66
N ALA A 200 5.79 -17.64 -7.23
CA ALA A 200 6.87 -17.27 -6.32
C ALA A 200 7.70 -16.11 -6.92
N ARG A 201 8.01 -15.13 -6.09
CA ARG A 201 8.89 -14.01 -6.47
C ARG A 201 10.26 -14.53 -6.91
N ASN A 202 10.73 -14.07 -8.05
CA ASN A 202 12.03 -14.42 -8.64
C ASN A 202 13.06 -13.28 -8.60
N THR A 203 12.75 -12.18 -7.92
CA THR A 203 13.59 -10.97 -7.87
C THR A 203 13.94 -10.64 -6.43
N ASP A 204 15.21 -10.44 -6.14
CA ASP A 204 15.73 -10.01 -4.85
C ASP A 204 16.05 -8.52 -4.81
N LEU A 205 16.23 -7.98 -3.60
CA LEU A 205 16.61 -6.60 -3.38
C LEU A 205 17.86 -6.22 -4.19
N ALA A 206 18.86 -7.10 -4.26
CA ALA A 206 20.11 -6.83 -4.98
C ALA A 206 19.89 -6.53 -6.47
N ALA A 207 18.90 -7.19 -7.10
CA ALA A 207 18.58 -7.00 -8.52
C ALA A 207 17.92 -5.64 -8.83
N LEU A 208 17.38 -4.96 -7.81
CA LEU A 208 16.72 -3.66 -7.98
C LEU A 208 17.66 -2.47 -7.70
N LEU A 209 18.87 -2.72 -7.19
CA LEU A 209 19.80 -1.65 -6.86
C LEU A 209 20.37 -0.98 -8.11
N GLU A 210 20.64 0.29 -7.98
CA GLU A 210 21.42 1.02 -8.98
C GLU A 210 22.90 0.60 -8.92
N PRO A 211 23.64 0.71 -10.04
CA PRO A 211 25.08 0.39 -10.07
C PRO A 211 25.88 1.14 -9.01
N ASP A 212 26.95 0.52 -8.51
CA ASP A 212 27.76 1.06 -7.41
C ASP A 212 28.42 2.41 -7.74
N ASP A 213 28.68 2.69 -9.00
CA ASP A 213 29.25 3.94 -9.54
C ASP A 213 28.22 5.04 -9.76
N ALA A 214 26.94 4.69 -9.82
CA ALA A 214 25.83 5.64 -9.97
C ALA A 214 25.30 6.18 -8.64
N VAL A 215 25.80 5.69 -7.49
CA VAL A 215 25.25 6.00 -6.17
C VAL A 215 26.28 6.64 -5.24
N ILE A 216 25.79 7.40 -4.26
CA ILE A 216 26.65 8.05 -3.26
C ILE A 216 26.77 7.15 -2.03
N TRP A 217 27.94 6.61 -1.79
CA TRP A 217 28.27 5.83 -0.61
C TRP A 217 28.54 6.71 0.61
N HIS A 218 28.20 6.20 1.78
CA HIS A 218 28.61 6.80 3.04
C HIS A 218 30.14 6.72 3.21
N SER A 219 30.72 7.68 3.92
CA SER A 219 32.10 7.56 4.37
C SER A 219 32.27 6.37 5.32
N ALA A 220 33.48 5.86 5.47
CA ALA A 220 33.80 4.79 6.42
C ALA A 220 33.30 5.13 7.84
N ALA A 221 33.52 6.35 8.29
CA ALA A 221 33.07 6.83 9.60
C ALA A 221 31.52 6.81 9.75
N LYS A 222 30.77 7.12 8.68
CA LYS A 222 29.31 7.08 8.69
C LYS A 222 28.78 5.65 8.66
N THR A 223 29.43 4.76 7.92
CA THR A 223 29.15 3.33 7.91
C THR A 223 29.41 2.72 9.29
N GLN A 224 30.55 3.06 9.91
CA GLN A 224 30.89 2.58 11.25
C GLN A 224 29.86 3.02 12.29
N ARG A 225 29.40 4.28 12.28
CA ARG A 225 28.32 4.75 13.17
C ARG A 225 27.00 3.98 12.97
N LEU A 226 26.69 3.58 11.72
CA LEU A 226 25.52 2.75 11.46
C LEU A 226 25.66 1.36 12.08
N ILE A 227 26.86 0.76 12.01
CA ILE A 227 27.17 -0.54 12.61
C ILE A 227 27.14 -0.45 14.15
N GLU A 228 27.60 0.63 14.74
CA GLU A 228 27.56 0.86 16.19
C GLU A 228 26.14 0.90 16.76
N LEU A 229 25.16 1.34 15.98
CA LEU A 229 23.75 1.29 16.36
C LEU A 229 23.17 -0.14 16.35
N MET A 230 23.88 -1.12 15.81
CA MET A 230 23.42 -2.50 15.74
C MET A 230 23.66 -3.25 17.06
N THR A 231 22.74 -4.11 17.42
CA THR A 231 22.96 -5.08 18.50
C THR A 231 24.02 -6.11 18.09
N PRO A 232 24.63 -6.84 19.04
CA PRO A 232 25.59 -7.91 18.71
C PRO A 232 25.04 -8.91 17.69
N LEU A 233 23.76 -9.29 17.80
CA LEU A 233 23.09 -10.17 16.84
C LEU A 233 23.14 -9.64 15.40
N HIS A 234 22.88 -8.35 15.21
CA HIS A 234 22.88 -7.74 13.87
C HIS A 234 24.30 -7.49 13.35
N ARG A 235 25.29 -7.24 14.21
CA ARG A 235 26.71 -7.15 13.83
C ARG A 235 27.23 -8.50 13.34
N ALA A 236 26.96 -9.59 14.08
CA ALA A 236 27.34 -10.94 13.67
C ALA A 236 26.81 -11.32 12.28
N ARG A 237 25.63 -10.83 11.90
CA ARG A 237 25.09 -11.02 10.54
C ARG A 237 25.91 -10.37 9.44
N LEU A 238 26.66 -9.31 9.72
CA LEU A 238 27.59 -8.72 8.77
C LEU A 238 28.86 -9.57 8.67
N GLU A 239 29.41 -9.99 9.80
CA GLU A 239 30.69 -10.70 9.92
C GLU A 239 30.65 -12.13 9.30
N THR A 240 29.49 -12.76 9.32
CA THR A 240 29.32 -14.12 8.75
C THR A 240 29.24 -14.15 7.22
N ARG A 241 29.39 -13.00 6.53
CA ARG A 241 29.30 -12.92 5.07
C ARG A 241 30.68 -12.91 4.42
N SER A 242 30.99 -13.97 3.67
CA SER A 242 32.26 -14.09 2.94
C SER A 242 32.18 -13.67 1.46
N SER A 243 31.01 -13.84 0.85
CA SER A 243 30.72 -13.40 -0.52
C SER A 243 29.96 -12.08 -0.54
N ARG A 244 29.89 -11.44 -1.73
CA ARG A 244 29.08 -10.20 -1.89
C ARG A 244 27.66 -10.46 -1.43
N ALA A 245 27.23 -9.71 -0.42
CA ALA A 245 25.88 -9.79 0.15
C ALA A 245 25.28 -8.38 0.28
N VAL A 246 24.02 -8.25 -0.15
CA VAL A 246 23.23 -7.01 -0.04
C VAL A 246 22.23 -7.16 1.09
N GLY A 247 22.25 -6.21 2.02
CA GLY A 247 21.31 -6.16 3.14
C GLY A 247 20.54 -4.83 3.20
N ALA A 248 19.30 -4.90 3.65
CA ALA A 248 18.53 -3.72 4.01
C ALA A 248 18.69 -3.40 5.51
N VAL A 249 18.84 -2.13 5.84
CA VAL A 249 18.99 -1.66 7.22
C VAL A 249 17.91 -0.64 7.54
N PHE A 250 17.23 -0.85 8.64
CA PHE A 250 16.27 0.12 9.18
C PHE A 250 16.71 0.59 10.55
N ARG A 251 16.48 1.86 10.82
CA ARG A 251 16.62 2.41 12.16
C ARG A 251 15.27 2.36 12.89
N ARG A 252 15.29 1.86 14.12
CA ARG A 252 14.12 1.82 15.00
C ARG A 252 14.47 2.38 16.36
N THR A 253 13.52 3.08 16.98
CA THR A 253 13.62 3.42 18.40
C THR A 253 13.18 2.21 19.20
N ARG A 254 14.03 1.78 20.13
CA ARG A 254 13.75 0.72 21.10
C ARG A 254 13.76 1.32 22.49
N ILE A 255 12.96 0.79 23.39
CA ILE A 255 13.01 1.13 24.81
C ILE A 255 13.88 0.09 25.49
N GLU A 256 15.04 0.52 26.00
CA GLU A 256 15.99 -0.33 26.70
C GLU A 256 16.25 0.33 28.07
N ASN A 257 16.00 -0.40 29.16
CA ASN A 257 16.13 0.11 30.54
C ASN A 257 15.40 1.45 30.75
N GLY A 258 14.17 1.57 30.20
CA GLY A 258 13.34 2.78 30.31
C GLY A 258 13.80 3.97 29.46
N ARG A 259 14.84 3.82 28.61
CA ARG A 259 15.35 4.87 27.72
C ARG A 259 15.08 4.55 26.24
N SER A 260 14.71 5.58 25.50
CA SER A 260 14.57 5.48 24.04
C SER A 260 15.94 5.46 23.39
N ILE A 261 16.31 4.34 22.77
CA ILE A 261 17.59 4.15 22.08
C ILE A 261 17.31 3.86 20.60
N GLN A 262 18.05 4.54 19.71
CA GLN A 262 18.02 4.20 18.29
C GLN A 262 18.86 2.95 18.04
N ARG A 263 18.26 1.96 17.36
CA ARG A 263 18.93 0.74 16.90
C ARG A 263 18.84 0.63 15.39
N ALA A 264 19.90 0.09 14.79
CA ALA A 264 19.92 -0.32 13.41
C ALA A 264 19.73 -1.85 13.33
N GLU A 265 18.82 -2.29 12.51
CA GLU A 265 18.51 -3.70 12.30
C GLU A 265 18.78 -4.04 10.83
N VAL A 266 19.63 -5.06 10.58
CA VAL A 266 19.97 -5.52 9.24
C VAL A 266 19.29 -6.85 8.92
N ARG A 267 18.85 -6.99 7.66
CA ARG A 267 18.36 -8.27 7.09
C ARG A 267 19.06 -8.58 5.77
N PHE A 268 19.27 -9.85 5.50
CA PHE A 268 19.93 -10.37 4.29
C PHE A 268 19.09 -11.46 3.60
N ASP A 269 17.79 -11.40 3.73
CA ASP A 269 16.84 -12.34 3.13
C ASP A 269 16.34 -11.88 1.76
N GLY A 270 17.06 -10.98 1.11
CA GLY A 270 16.70 -10.45 -0.19
C GLY A 270 15.53 -9.47 -0.18
N LEU A 271 15.08 -9.00 1.01
CA LEU A 271 13.94 -8.09 1.13
C LEU A 271 14.36 -6.73 1.70
N ALA A 272 13.81 -5.68 1.15
CA ALA A 272 13.72 -4.38 1.82
C ALA A 272 12.58 -4.38 2.86
N GLY A 273 12.64 -3.47 3.81
CA GLY A 273 11.50 -3.20 4.69
C GLY A 273 10.43 -2.33 4.01
N CYS A 274 9.31 -2.16 4.68
CA CYS A 274 8.26 -1.26 4.22
C CYS A 274 8.80 0.16 4.02
N LEU A 275 8.66 0.69 2.83
CA LEU A 275 8.94 2.09 2.57
C LEU A 275 7.98 2.95 3.38
N ARG A 276 8.54 3.94 4.06
CA ARG A 276 7.78 4.89 4.87
C ARG A 276 8.00 6.30 4.32
N THR A 277 7.02 7.14 4.50
CA THR A 277 7.13 8.57 4.24
C THR A 277 8.17 9.18 5.18
N PRO A 278 9.25 9.80 4.69
CA PRO A 278 10.26 10.39 5.55
C PRO A 278 9.71 11.63 6.27
N ARG A 279 9.27 11.47 7.52
CA ARG A 279 8.95 12.59 8.42
C ARG A 279 10.04 12.67 9.48
N GLY A 280 10.64 13.86 9.68
CA GLY A 280 11.62 14.08 10.74
C GLY A 280 12.97 13.36 10.56
N GLY A 281 13.36 12.99 9.34
CA GLY A 281 14.74 12.53 9.03
C GLY A 281 15.10 11.09 9.37
N SER A 282 14.24 10.31 10.02
CA SER A 282 14.60 8.99 10.58
C SER A 282 14.17 7.78 9.76
N SER A 283 13.38 7.95 8.71
CA SER A 283 12.65 6.85 8.06
C SER A 283 13.28 6.31 6.77
N ARG A 284 14.38 6.88 6.29
CA ARG A 284 15.07 6.37 5.10
C ARG A 284 15.76 5.06 5.42
N GLN A 285 15.49 4.02 4.63
CA GLN A 285 16.24 2.79 4.69
C GLN A 285 17.66 3.00 4.16
N ALA A 286 18.60 2.27 4.75
CA ALA A 286 19.95 2.17 4.21
C ALA A 286 20.16 0.80 3.59
N ILE A 287 21.04 0.75 2.62
CA ILE A 287 21.58 -0.48 2.03
C ILE A 287 22.97 -0.68 2.61
N VAL A 288 23.30 -1.91 2.97
CA VAL A 288 24.65 -2.36 3.27
C VAL A 288 25.08 -3.38 2.23
N VAL A 289 26.32 -3.28 1.82
CA VAL A 289 26.98 -4.28 0.98
C VAL A 289 28.21 -4.79 1.74
N VAL A 290 28.26 -6.08 1.94
CA VAL A 290 29.40 -6.78 2.51
C VAL A 290 30.10 -7.51 1.38
N GLU A 291 31.42 -7.28 1.21
CA GLU A 291 32.21 -7.92 0.17
C GLU A 291 33.67 -8.00 0.61
N GLY A 292 34.27 -9.18 0.58
CA GLY A 292 35.66 -9.38 1.00
C GLY A 292 35.95 -8.93 2.44
N GLY A 293 35.00 -9.06 3.35
CA GLY A 293 35.11 -8.58 4.74
C GLY A 293 34.94 -7.07 4.92
N GLN A 294 34.78 -6.33 3.83
CA GLN A 294 34.49 -4.88 3.90
C GLN A 294 33.00 -4.62 3.91
N VAL A 295 32.57 -3.68 4.75
CA VAL A 295 31.18 -3.23 4.84
C VAL A 295 31.08 -1.80 4.31
N ARG A 296 30.28 -1.61 3.28
CA ARG A 296 29.91 -0.29 2.76
C ARG A 296 28.43 -0.06 3.02
N SER A 297 28.02 1.18 3.24
CA SER A 297 26.62 1.52 3.39
C SER A 297 26.25 2.80 2.64
N ARG A 298 24.97 2.90 2.28
CA ARG A 298 24.38 4.10 1.67
C ARG A 298 22.89 4.19 1.94
N LEU A 299 22.28 5.30 1.64
CA LEU A 299 20.81 5.37 1.65
C LEU A 299 20.23 4.71 0.40
N LEU A 300 19.03 4.15 0.56
CA LEU A 300 18.19 3.75 -0.55
C LEU A 300 17.88 4.98 -1.43
N THR A 301 18.05 4.86 -2.74
CA THR A 301 17.78 5.96 -3.67
C THR A 301 16.28 6.08 -3.98
N PRO A 302 15.83 7.24 -4.50
CA PRO A 302 14.46 7.37 -4.98
C PRO A 302 14.09 6.39 -6.10
N ARG A 303 15.03 6.11 -7.02
CA ARG A 303 14.78 5.15 -8.12
C ARG A 303 14.63 3.72 -7.60
N GLU A 304 15.47 3.32 -6.69
CA GLU A 304 15.36 2.02 -6.02
C GLU A 304 14.04 1.89 -5.23
N ALA A 305 13.63 2.97 -4.54
CA ALA A 305 12.33 3.00 -3.87
C ALA A 305 11.17 2.84 -4.86
N ALA A 306 11.25 3.46 -6.04
CA ALA A 306 10.26 3.30 -7.10
C ALA A 306 10.22 1.86 -7.64
N ARG A 307 11.37 1.25 -7.90
CA ARG A 307 11.50 -0.16 -8.30
C ARG A 307 10.92 -1.11 -7.25
N LEU A 308 11.13 -0.83 -5.96
CA LEU A 308 10.53 -1.59 -4.85
C LEU A 308 9.00 -1.46 -4.77
N MET A 309 8.40 -0.46 -5.42
CA MET A 309 6.96 -0.34 -5.59
C MET A 309 6.46 -0.94 -6.92
N GLY A 310 7.38 -1.49 -7.74
CA GLY A 310 7.06 -2.05 -9.06
C GLY A 310 6.83 -0.99 -10.13
N LEU A 311 7.34 0.22 -9.93
CA LEU A 311 7.30 1.27 -10.96
C LEU A 311 8.41 1.04 -11.99
N PRO A 312 8.14 1.23 -13.28
CA PRO A 312 9.15 1.12 -14.32
C PRO A 312 10.17 2.28 -14.23
N ASP A 313 11.36 2.09 -14.78
CA ASP A 313 12.39 3.12 -14.79
C ASP A 313 12.00 4.37 -15.61
N SER A 314 11.08 4.23 -16.54
CA SER A 314 10.48 5.34 -17.29
C SER A 314 9.55 6.23 -16.43
N TYR A 315 9.13 5.76 -15.25
CA TYR A 315 8.26 6.56 -14.39
C TYR A 315 8.99 7.80 -13.88
N ARG A 316 8.41 8.96 -14.16
CA ARG A 316 8.96 10.27 -13.79
C ARG A 316 8.71 10.54 -12.32
N LEU A 317 9.78 10.59 -11.55
CA LEU A 317 9.76 10.90 -10.12
C LEU A 317 9.88 12.41 -9.89
N PRO A 318 9.39 12.94 -8.74
CA PRO A 318 9.68 14.29 -8.31
C PRO A 318 11.18 14.59 -8.27
N ALA A 319 11.56 15.83 -8.54
CA ALA A 319 12.98 16.25 -8.62
C ALA A 319 13.73 16.11 -7.28
N THR A 320 13.06 16.33 -6.14
CA THR A 320 13.72 16.19 -4.85
C THR A 320 13.64 14.77 -4.31
N PRO A 321 14.73 14.21 -3.75
CA PRO A 321 14.72 12.86 -3.19
C PRO A 321 13.65 12.65 -2.12
N THR A 322 13.38 13.66 -1.29
CA THR A 322 12.36 13.59 -0.25
C THR A 322 10.97 13.44 -0.84
N ALA A 323 10.62 14.27 -1.82
CA ALA A 323 9.33 14.20 -2.50
C ALA A 323 9.14 12.86 -3.24
N ALA A 324 10.18 12.38 -3.92
CA ALA A 324 10.13 11.09 -4.61
C ALA A 324 9.92 9.90 -3.62
N LEU A 325 10.58 9.95 -2.48
CA LEU A 325 10.40 8.95 -1.42
C LEU A 325 9.02 9.04 -0.75
N HIS A 326 8.41 10.23 -0.67
CA HIS A 326 7.01 10.39 -0.23
C HIS A 326 6.05 9.72 -1.21
N VAL A 327 6.20 10.00 -2.50
CA VAL A 327 5.37 9.37 -3.55
C VAL A 327 5.50 7.84 -3.50
N ALA A 328 6.72 7.32 -3.38
CA ALA A 328 6.93 5.86 -3.26
C ALA A 328 6.36 5.29 -1.95
N GLY A 329 6.58 5.97 -0.81
CA GLY A 329 6.16 5.49 0.51
C GLY A 329 4.65 5.47 0.71
N ASP A 330 3.93 6.44 0.14
CA ASP A 330 2.48 6.56 0.25
C ASP A 330 1.73 5.72 -0.80
N GLY A 331 2.43 5.20 -1.80
CA GLY A 331 1.82 4.46 -2.90
C GLY A 331 1.42 3.03 -2.53
N VAL A 332 0.65 2.40 -3.40
CA VAL A 332 0.37 0.96 -3.40
C VAL A 332 1.31 0.21 -4.33
N ALA A 333 1.72 -1.01 -3.97
CA ALA A 333 2.60 -1.84 -4.78
C ALA A 333 1.92 -2.24 -6.11
N VAL A 334 2.49 -1.78 -7.22
CA VAL A 334 1.90 -1.93 -8.57
C VAL A 334 1.62 -3.39 -8.93
N PRO A 335 2.55 -4.37 -8.73
CA PRO A 335 2.28 -5.76 -9.06
C PRO A 335 1.20 -6.42 -8.19
N VAL A 336 1.03 -5.96 -6.93
CA VAL A 336 -0.07 -6.45 -6.08
C VAL A 336 -1.41 -6.01 -6.66
N VAL A 337 -1.52 -4.75 -7.09
CA VAL A 337 -2.76 -4.24 -7.73
C VAL A 337 -3.04 -4.99 -9.04
N ARG A 338 -2.03 -5.20 -9.88
CA ARG A 338 -2.17 -5.93 -11.14
C ARG A 338 -2.68 -7.35 -10.91
N TRP A 339 -2.10 -8.03 -9.94
CA TRP A 339 -2.49 -9.38 -9.62
C TRP A 339 -3.90 -9.44 -9.03
N LEU A 340 -4.24 -8.55 -8.09
CA LEU A 340 -5.59 -8.44 -7.54
C LEU A 340 -6.64 -8.11 -8.63
N ALA A 341 -6.29 -7.22 -9.57
CA ALA A 341 -7.16 -6.88 -10.69
C ALA A 341 -7.46 -8.11 -11.55
N ARG A 342 -6.43 -8.82 -11.99
CA ARG A 342 -6.56 -9.96 -12.90
C ARG A 342 -7.27 -11.15 -12.25
N GLU A 343 -6.92 -11.47 -11.02
CA GLU A 343 -7.40 -12.70 -10.37
C GLU A 343 -8.74 -12.50 -9.62
N LEU A 344 -9.14 -11.26 -9.34
CA LEU A 344 -10.38 -11.02 -8.59
C LEU A 344 -11.27 -9.94 -9.22
N LEU A 345 -10.75 -8.73 -9.51
CA LEU A 345 -11.62 -7.61 -9.90
C LEU A 345 -12.18 -7.77 -11.31
N GLU A 346 -11.36 -8.16 -12.28
CA GLU A 346 -11.77 -8.41 -13.66
C GLU A 346 -12.77 -9.59 -13.75
N PRO A 347 -12.54 -10.74 -13.08
CA PRO A 347 -13.52 -11.80 -12.98
C PRO A 347 -14.85 -11.40 -12.34
N LEU A 348 -14.82 -10.53 -11.31
CA LEU A 348 -16.06 -10.00 -10.70
C LEU A 348 -16.87 -9.13 -11.67
N LEU A 349 -16.22 -8.43 -12.60
CA LEU A 349 -16.91 -7.63 -13.63
C LEU A 349 -17.39 -8.46 -14.81
N ASN A 350 -16.70 -9.55 -15.14
CA ASN A 350 -16.94 -10.38 -16.31
C ASN A 350 -17.10 -11.86 -15.93
N PRO A 351 -18.16 -12.24 -15.18
CA PRO A 351 -18.31 -13.59 -14.66
C PRO A 351 -18.41 -14.67 -15.76
N ALA A 352 -18.90 -14.34 -16.93
CA ALA A 352 -18.97 -15.26 -18.07
C ALA A 352 -17.60 -15.65 -18.63
N ALA A 353 -16.64 -14.72 -18.65
CA ALA A 353 -15.27 -14.99 -19.08
C ALA A 353 -14.51 -15.80 -18.01
N ALA A 354 -14.81 -15.61 -16.75
CA ALA A 354 -14.19 -16.37 -15.65
C ALA A 354 -14.63 -17.85 -15.64
N MET A 355 -15.86 -18.17 -16.07
CA MET A 355 -16.37 -19.56 -16.19
C MET A 355 -15.82 -20.30 -17.42
N ALA A 356 -15.34 -19.60 -18.43
CA ALA A 356 -14.80 -20.21 -19.66
C ALA A 356 -13.29 -20.55 -19.54
N ALA A 357 -12.63 -20.13 -18.47
CA ALA A 357 -11.20 -20.36 -18.21
C ALA A 357 -10.93 -21.56 -17.27
N GLU A 358 -11.98 -22.23 -16.77
CA GLU A 358 -11.95 -23.52 -16.05
C GLU A 358 -12.19 -24.69 -17.04
#